data_1b3638b7b73ac3bab95fb1a3c8bce442
#
_entry.id   1b3638b7b73ac3bab95fb1a3c8bce442
#
_cell.length_a   1.000
_cell.length_b   1.000
_cell.length_c   1.000
_cell.angle_alpha   90.00
_cell.angle_beta   90.00
_cell.angle_gamma   90.00
#
_symmetry.space_group_name_H-M   'P 1'
#
loop_
_entity.id
_entity.type
_entity.pdbx_description
1 polymer ?
#
loop_
_entity_poly.entity_id
_entity_poly.type
_entity_poly.pdbx_seq_one_letter_code
_entity_poly.pdbx_strand_id
1 'polypeptide(L)'
;VPGFDAERGYTGDGSAWTYEHTEYWADGRTYAFHALFPDREALEAAAGAVSCVPGENGVRLTVSGFDARQTGEGAVDLMTARRTVTYDAAEGPSPVSLKFAHELARLAFRVRTQGREVEIVSFKVNGAGYAGDFVRTEETATWTLCERTVADDGIFAVSDLSVGASDVADLLGDVLVPPQTLEETGAPELTLVYRLAGEPEAISHTVSASLRTSSVTQWQAGQSYAYTLDLRTGTLVLTVTIRPWIEEDAEVDWKPSTPAGTADRNQFMAI
;
A
#
# COMPACT_ATOMS: atom_id res chain seq x y z
N VAL A 1 -26.49 -12.36 20.11
CA VAL A 1 -25.20 -11.65 19.97
C VAL A 1 -25.58 -10.21 19.72
N PRO A 2 -25.26 -9.23 20.58
CA PRO A 2 -25.41 -7.84 20.21
C PRO A 2 -24.42 -7.60 19.06
N GLY A 3 -24.93 -7.34 17.84
CA GLY A 3 -24.10 -6.99 16.72
C GLY A 3 -23.42 -5.66 17.03
N PHE A 4 -22.11 -5.62 16.95
CA PHE A 4 -21.39 -4.36 16.82
C PHE A 4 -21.91 -3.68 15.56
N ASP A 5 -22.30 -2.43 15.70
CA ASP A 5 -22.72 -1.62 14.57
C ASP A 5 -21.47 -1.30 13.75
N ALA A 6 -21.43 -1.78 12.51
CA ALA A 6 -20.28 -1.64 11.59
C ALA A 6 -19.98 -0.18 11.21
N GLU A 7 -20.77 0.78 11.66
CA GLU A 7 -20.66 2.20 11.32
C GLU A 7 -20.06 3.06 12.45
N ARG A 8 -19.63 2.46 13.55
CA ARG A 8 -19.06 3.23 14.67
C ARG A 8 -17.62 3.61 14.39
N GLY A 9 -17.41 4.87 14.06
CA GLY A 9 -16.08 5.46 13.99
C GLY A 9 -15.47 5.63 15.36
N TYR A 10 -14.16 5.41 15.45
CA TYR A 10 -13.36 5.70 16.63
C TYR A 10 -12.54 6.94 16.34
N THR A 11 -12.40 7.82 17.33
CA THR A 11 -11.56 9.01 17.23
C THR A 11 -10.46 8.97 18.26
N GLY A 12 -9.25 9.39 17.89
CA GLY A 12 -8.09 9.43 18.77
C GLY A 12 -6.97 10.28 18.20
N ASP A 13 -6.03 10.62 19.05
CA ASP A 13 -4.83 11.40 18.71
C ASP A 13 -3.61 10.50 18.38
N GLY A 14 -3.84 9.22 18.15
CA GLY A 14 -2.80 8.20 17.97
C GLY A 14 -2.32 7.56 19.27
N SER A 15 -2.68 8.12 20.45
CA SER A 15 -2.33 7.56 21.76
C SER A 15 -3.46 6.73 22.37
N ALA A 16 -4.71 7.04 22.04
CA ALA A 16 -5.91 6.31 22.49
C ALA A 16 -7.07 6.53 21.53
N TRP A 17 -7.93 5.52 21.43
CA TRP A 17 -9.13 5.53 20.60
C TRP A 17 -10.37 5.45 21.49
N THR A 18 -11.35 6.31 21.27
CA THR A 18 -12.60 6.35 22.03
C THR A 18 -13.81 6.26 21.09
N TYR A 19 -14.93 5.77 21.60
CA TYR A 19 -16.20 5.69 20.91
C TYR A 19 -17.34 6.25 21.77
N GLU A 20 -18.44 6.65 21.15
CA GLU A 20 -19.51 7.38 21.83
C GLU A 20 -20.28 6.54 22.85
N HIS A 21 -20.31 5.22 22.70
CA HIS A 21 -21.08 4.33 23.56
C HIS A 21 -20.17 3.47 24.41
N THR A 22 -20.46 3.42 25.71
CA THR A 22 -19.74 2.53 26.63
C THR A 22 -20.19 1.09 26.41
N GLU A 23 -19.28 0.22 26.01
CA GLU A 23 -19.48 -1.21 25.97
C GLU A 23 -18.80 -1.86 27.18
N TYR A 24 -19.37 -2.92 27.69
CA TYR A 24 -18.89 -3.60 28.88
C TYR A 24 -18.31 -4.96 28.54
N TRP A 25 -17.17 -5.23 29.10
CA TRP A 25 -16.56 -6.55 29.03
C TRP A 25 -17.35 -7.53 29.92
N ALA A 26 -17.66 -8.71 29.40
CA ALA A 26 -18.28 -9.80 30.14
C ALA A 26 -17.25 -10.91 30.36
N ASP A 27 -17.17 -11.37 31.61
CA ASP A 27 -16.23 -12.40 32.02
C ASP A 27 -16.36 -13.70 31.21
N GLY A 28 -15.21 -14.25 30.80
CA GLY A 28 -15.11 -15.45 29.96
C GLY A 28 -15.57 -15.27 28.51
N ARG A 29 -15.96 -14.05 28.09
CA ARG A 29 -16.34 -13.80 26.70
C ARG A 29 -15.13 -13.43 25.84
N THR A 30 -15.18 -13.92 24.59
CA THR A 30 -14.18 -13.62 23.56
C THR A 30 -14.70 -12.54 22.64
N TYR A 31 -13.86 -11.53 22.40
CA TYR A 31 -14.11 -10.37 21.54
C TYR A 31 -13.13 -10.38 20.40
N ALA A 32 -13.61 -10.16 19.18
CA ALA A 32 -12.80 -10.00 17.99
C ALA A 32 -12.79 -8.52 17.58
N PHE A 33 -11.61 -7.98 17.42
CA PHE A 33 -11.37 -6.60 16.97
C PHE A 33 -10.82 -6.63 15.54
N HIS A 34 -11.41 -5.84 14.69
CA HIS A 34 -10.98 -5.63 13.32
C HIS A 34 -10.75 -4.14 13.11
N ALA A 35 -9.70 -3.79 12.45
CA ALA A 35 -9.41 -2.40 12.13
C ALA A 35 -8.95 -2.27 10.68
N LEU A 36 -9.21 -1.12 10.12
CA LEU A 36 -8.92 -0.74 8.75
C LEU A 36 -8.23 0.61 8.75
N PHE A 37 -7.21 0.77 7.92
CA PHE A 37 -6.51 2.02 7.67
C PHE A 37 -6.39 2.24 6.15
N PRO A 38 -6.48 3.47 5.68
CA PRO A 38 -6.91 4.65 6.41
C PRO A 38 -8.41 4.61 6.76
N ASP A 39 -8.95 5.72 7.24
CA ASP A 39 -10.37 5.80 7.55
C ASP A 39 -11.26 5.57 6.32
N ARG A 40 -12.54 5.39 6.56
CA ARG A 40 -13.52 5.09 5.52
C ARG A 40 -13.59 6.18 4.43
N GLU A 41 -13.52 7.45 4.81
CA GLU A 41 -13.62 8.58 3.87
C GLU A 41 -12.43 8.60 2.91
N ALA A 42 -11.22 8.41 3.42
CA ALA A 42 -10.00 8.34 2.61
C ALA A 42 -10.00 7.10 1.69
N LEU A 43 -10.49 5.96 2.20
CA LEU A 43 -10.63 4.75 1.38
C LEU A 43 -11.69 4.89 0.29
N GLU A 44 -12.85 5.48 0.58
CA GLU A 44 -13.91 5.71 -0.41
C GLU A 44 -13.49 6.71 -1.48
N ALA A 45 -12.50 7.56 -1.20
CA ALA A 45 -11.89 8.42 -2.21
C ALA A 45 -11.00 7.63 -3.20
N ALA A 46 -10.41 6.52 -2.77
CA ALA A 46 -9.58 5.63 -3.59
C ALA A 46 -10.33 4.37 -4.09
N ALA A 47 -11.54 4.15 -3.60
CA ALA A 47 -12.35 2.97 -3.90
C ALA A 47 -13.80 3.37 -4.17
N GLY A 48 -14.55 2.51 -4.84
CA GLY A 48 -15.98 2.74 -5.11
C GLY A 48 -16.86 2.54 -3.88
N ALA A 49 -16.52 1.58 -3.01
CA ALA A 49 -17.27 1.30 -1.79
C ALA A 49 -16.44 0.53 -0.76
N VAL A 50 -16.70 0.82 0.51
CA VAL A 50 -16.15 0.09 1.66
C VAL A 50 -17.30 -0.47 2.47
N SER A 51 -17.29 -1.78 2.70
CA SER A 51 -18.31 -2.43 3.52
C SER A 51 -17.69 -3.40 4.51
N CYS A 52 -18.32 -3.51 5.68
CA CYS A 52 -17.96 -4.48 6.68
C CYS A 52 -19.24 -5.13 7.19
N VAL A 53 -19.35 -6.44 7.05
CA VAL A 53 -20.56 -7.22 7.37
C VAL A 53 -20.22 -8.37 8.31
N PRO A 54 -20.95 -8.55 9.40
CA PRO A 54 -20.88 -9.78 10.19
C PRO A 54 -21.25 -10.98 9.33
N GLY A 55 -20.46 -12.05 9.41
CA GLY A 55 -20.71 -13.32 8.74
C GLY A 55 -20.79 -14.47 9.74
N GLU A 56 -21.07 -15.67 9.26
CA GLU A 56 -21.14 -16.87 10.10
C GLU A 56 -19.82 -17.18 10.80
N ASN A 57 -18.69 -16.87 10.16
CA ASN A 57 -17.33 -17.13 10.63
C ASN A 57 -16.57 -15.83 10.96
N GLY A 58 -17.23 -14.82 11.51
CA GLY A 58 -16.62 -13.55 11.85
C GLY A 58 -17.01 -12.42 10.91
N VAL A 59 -16.12 -11.46 10.71
CA VAL A 59 -16.37 -10.24 9.93
C VAL A 59 -15.80 -10.39 8.52
N ARG A 60 -16.56 -9.93 7.52
CA ARG A 60 -16.12 -9.78 6.14
C ARG A 60 -15.99 -8.30 5.81
N LEU A 61 -14.76 -7.86 5.57
CA LEU A 61 -14.44 -6.55 5.03
C LEU A 61 -14.32 -6.64 3.51
N THR A 62 -14.93 -5.71 2.80
CA THR A 62 -14.81 -5.58 1.35
C THR A 62 -14.49 -4.14 0.98
N VAL A 63 -13.46 -3.94 0.16
CA VAL A 63 -13.11 -2.67 -0.47
C VAL A 63 -13.24 -2.89 -1.98
N SER A 64 -14.27 -2.32 -2.58
CA SER A 64 -14.58 -2.56 -4.00
C SER A 64 -14.14 -1.39 -4.86
N GLY A 65 -13.55 -1.70 -6.02
CA GLY A 65 -13.11 -0.70 -6.99
C GLY A 65 -11.92 0.14 -6.51
N PHE A 66 -11.05 -0.43 -5.67
CA PHE A 66 -9.83 0.24 -5.23
C PHE A 66 -8.93 0.56 -6.43
N ASP A 67 -8.41 1.79 -6.49
CA ASP A 67 -7.55 2.29 -7.54
C ASP A 67 -6.25 2.86 -6.96
N ALA A 68 -5.14 2.19 -7.22
CA ALA A 68 -3.80 2.50 -6.71
C ALA A 68 -2.99 3.44 -7.61
N ARG A 69 -3.61 4.15 -8.57
CA ARG A 69 -2.89 5.06 -9.48
C ARG A 69 -2.31 6.30 -8.82
N GLN A 70 -2.77 6.65 -7.64
CA GLN A 70 -2.17 7.74 -6.87
C GLN A 70 -0.78 7.33 -6.36
N THR A 71 0.18 8.24 -6.44
CA THR A 71 1.57 8.01 -6.02
C THR A 71 2.04 9.10 -5.06
N GLY A 72 3.12 8.83 -4.33
CA GLY A 72 3.67 9.78 -3.36
C GLY A 72 2.66 10.09 -2.24
N GLU A 73 2.48 11.36 -1.91
CA GLU A 73 1.56 11.79 -0.83
C GLU A 73 0.08 11.48 -1.09
N GLY A 74 -0.29 11.23 -2.35
CA GLY A 74 -1.65 10.85 -2.72
C GLY A 74 -1.90 9.34 -2.67
N ALA A 75 -0.87 8.53 -2.47
CA ALA A 75 -1.00 7.08 -2.39
C ALA A 75 -1.78 6.67 -1.14
N VAL A 76 -2.75 5.81 -1.32
CA VAL A 76 -3.56 5.27 -0.22
C VAL A 76 -3.04 3.89 0.14
N ASP A 77 -2.50 3.77 1.34
CA ASP A 77 -2.03 2.50 1.87
C ASP A 77 -3.15 1.77 2.60
N LEU A 78 -3.62 0.68 2.02
CA LEU A 78 -4.62 -0.15 2.64
C LEU A 78 -3.96 -1.10 3.63
N MET A 79 -4.26 -0.90 4.92
CA MET A 79 -3.82 -1.80 5.99
C MET A 79 -4.99 -2.35 6.78
N THR A 80 -4.85 -3.56 7.28
CA THR A 80 -5.82 -4.18 8.18
C THR A 80 -5.14 -4.70 9.45
N ALA A 81 -5.87 -4.67 10.56
CA ALA A 81 -5.46 -5.31 11.79
C ALA A 81 -6.58 -6.18 12.36
N ARG A 82 -6.18 -7.22 13.07
CA ARG A 82 -7.11 -8.12 13.74
C ARG A 82 -6.52 -8.61 15.05
N ARG A 83 -7.36 -8.67 16.07
CA ARG A 83 -7.02 -9.29 17.35
C ARG A 83 -8.25 -9.90 18.02
N THR A 84 -8.06 -11.06 18.62
CA THR A 84 -9.07 -11.71 19.46
C THR A 84 -8.59 -11.70 20.90
N VAL A 85 -9.46 -11.31 21.83
CA VAL A 85 -9.17 -11.22 23.26
C VAL A 85 -10.30 -11.88 24.02
N THR A 86 -9.97 -12.77 24.95
CA THR A 86 -10.93 -13.28 25.94
C THR A 86 -10.77 -12.47 27.22
N TYR A 87 -11.86 -11.89 27.70
CA TYR A 87 -11.85 -11.09 28.91
C TYR A 87 -11.89 -11.97 30.14
N ASP A 88 -11.00 -11.69 31.10
CA ASP A 88 -10.96 -12.28 32.41
C ASP A 88 -11.16 -11.17 33.46
N ALA A 89 -12.26 -11.26 34.21
CA ALA A 89 -12.59 -10.26 35.23
C ALA A 89 -11.59 -10.24 36.39
N ALA A 90 -10.85 -11.32 36.62
CA ALA A 90 -9.83 -11.37 37.65
C ALA A 90 -8.57 -10.57 37.28
N GLU A 91 -8.25 -10.47 36.00
CA GLU A 91 -7.14 -9.66 35.48
C GLU A 91 -7.54 -8.19 35.23
N GLY A 92 -8.85 -7.96 35.09
CA GLY A 92 -9.39 -6.65 34.76
C GLY A 92 -9.22 -6.26 33.28
N PRO A 93 -9.72 -5.07 32.88
CA PRO A 93 -9.59 -4.60 31.51
C PRO A 93 -8.16 -4.20 31.19
N SER A 94 -7.63 -4.71 30.08
CA SER A 94 -6.32 -4.33 29.54
C SER A 94 -6.49 -3.69 28.15
N PRO A 95 -5.56 -2.81 27.74
CA PRO A 95 -5.55 -2.26 26.39
C PRO A 95 -5.47 -3.37 25.33
N VAL A 96 -6.17 -3.18 24.20
CA VAL A 96 -6.10 -4.06 23.05
C VAL A 96 -5.16 -3.45 22.03
N SER A 97 -3.99 -4.05 21.89
CA SER A 97 -3.01 -3.65 20.89
C SER A 97 -3.36 -4.25 19.54
N LEU A 98 -3.46 -3.44 18.50
CA LEU A 98 -3.73 -3.86 17.11
C LEU A 98 -2.45 -3.70 16.28
N LYS A 99 -2.04 -4.77 15.62
CA LYS A 99 -0.90 -4.75 14.71
C LYS A 99 -1.42 -4.74 13.28
N PHE A 100 -1.16 -3.64 12.57
CA PHE A 100 -1.55 -3.49 11.18
C PHE A 100 -0.63 -4.23 10.24
N ALA A 101 -1.19 -4.74 9.15
CA ALA A 101 -0.48 -5.35 8.04
C ALA A 101 -0.86 -4.63 6.75
N HIS A 102 0.13 -4.30 5.92
CA HIS A 102 -0.08 -3.74 4.60
C HIS A 102 -0.71 -4.80 3.68
N GLU A 103 -1.79 -4.44 3.03
CA GLU A 103 -2.50 -5.30 2.08
C GLU A 103 -2.06 -5.06 0.62
N LEU A 104 -1.12 -4.13 0.42
CA LEU A 104 -0.51 -3.77 -0.84
C LEU A 104 0.97 -4.16 -0.89
N ALA A 105 1.53 -4.20 -2.08
CA ALA A 105 2.97 -4.24 -2.33
C ALA A 105 3.47 -2.82 -2.62
N ARG A 106 4.65 -2.47 -2.12
CA ARG A 106 5.31 -1.19 -2.37
C ARG A 106 6.37 -1.34 -3.43
N LEU A 107 6.33 -0.49 -4.46
CA LEU A 107 7.32 -0.42 -5.51
C LEU A 107 8.08 0.91 -5.42
N ALA A 108 9.39 0.86 -5.56
CA ALA A 108 10.25 2.04 -5.68
C ALA A 108 11.12 1.89 -6.93
N PHE A 109 11.27 2.97 -7.69
CA PHE A 109 12.05 3.00 -8.92
C PHE A 109 13.15 4.04 -8.81
N ARG A 110 14.39 3.58 -9.02
CA ARG A 110 15.59 4.42 -8.96
C ARG A 110 16.38 4.31 -10.22
N VAL A 111 17.00 5.40 -10.63
CA VAL A 111 18.00 5.40 -11.69
C VAL A 111 19.36 5.72 -11.10
N ARG A 112 20.37 4.96 -11.54
CA ARG A 112 21.78 5.24 -11.27
C ARG A 112 22.50 5.54 -12.57
N THR A 113 23.18 6.67 -12.60
CA THR A 113 24.00 7.07 -13.73
C THR A 113 25.46 6.68 -13.48
N GLN A 114 26.22 6.43 -14.55
CA GLN A 114 27.66 6.11 -14.47
C GLN A 114 28.47 7.02 -15.39
N GLY A 115 29.02 8.09 -14.81
CA GLY A 115 29.99 8.97 -15.47
C GLY A 115 29.41 10.01 -16.40
N ARG A 116 28.10 10.08 -16.60
CA ARG A 116 27.41 11.11 -17.40
C ARG A 116 26.15 11.57 -16.71
N GLU A 117 25.87 12.86 -16.83
CA GLU A 117 24.57 13.42 -16.49
C GLU A 117 23.52 12.95 -17.50
N VAL A 118 22.34 12.65 -17.01
CA VAL A 118 21.23 12.11 -17.78
C VAL A 118 19.98 12.94 -17.51
N GLU A 119 19.30 13.35 -18.57
CA GLU A 119 17.97 13.93 -18.52
C GLU A 119 16.95 12.81 -18.80
N ILE A 120 16.08 12.53 -17.84
CA ILE A 120 14.96 11.60 -17.99
C ILE A 120 13.83 12.34 -18.71
N VAL A 121 13.62 12.01 -19.96
CA VAL A 121 12.55 12.58 -20.80
C VAL A 121 11.20 12.01 -20.40
N SER A 122 11.15 10.69 -20.18
CA SER A 122 9.97 10.02 -19.62
C SER A 122 10.34 8.67 -19.01
N PHE A 123 9.66 8.34 -17.94
CA PHE A 123 9.66 7.02 -17.34
C PHE A 123 8.21 6.58 -17.14
N LYS A 124 7.91 5.34 -17.41
CA LYS A 124 6.58 4.78 -17.19
C LYS A 124 6.62 3.28 -16.93
N VAL A 125 5.63 2.79 -16.20
CA VAL A 125 5.38 1.36 -15.98
C VAL A 125 4.11 0.98 -16.72
N ASN A 126 4.21 -0.04 -17.55
CA ASN A 126 3.11 -0.58 -18.35
C ASN A 126 2.70 -1.95 -17.82
N GLY A 127 1.44 -2.31 -17.96
CA GLY A 127 0.95 -3.65 -17.71
C GLY A 127 0.87 -4.08 -16.25
N ALA A 128 1.11 -3.20 -15.27
CA ALA A 128 0.83 -3.49 -13.85
C ALA A 128 -0.68 -3.47 -13.58
N GLY A 129 -1.18 -4.41 -12.81
CA GLY A 129 -2.52 -4.35 -12.22
C GLY A 129 -2.52 -3.31 -11.10
N TYR A 130 -3.36 -2.28 -11.21
CA TYR A 130 -3.42 -1.17 -10.27
C TYR A 130 -4.77 -1.03 -9.59
N ALA A 131 -5.79 -1.73 -10.07
CA ALA A 131 -7.14 -1.64 -9.54
C ALA A 131 -7.74 -3.01 -9.30
N GLY A 132 -8.66 -3.11 -8.34
CA GLY A 132 -9.33 -4.34 -8.02
C GLY A 132 -10.20 -4.27 -6.78
N ASP A 133 -10.78 -5.40 -6.43
CA ASP A 133 -11.56 -5.59 -5.21
C ASP A 133 -10.72 -6.33 -4.17
N PHE A 134 -10.75 -5.82 -2.95
CA PHE A 134 -10.13 -6.46 -1.80
C PHE A 134 -11.20 -7.07 -0.88
N VAL A 135 -10.95 -8.29 -0.44
CA VAL A 135 -11.79 -8.97 0.54
C VAL A 135 -10.94 -9.55 1.66
N ARG A 136 -11.25 -9.14 2.89
CA ARG A 136 -10.65 -9.69 4.11
C ARG A 136 -11.71 -10.47 4.89
N THR A 137 -11.37 -11.71 5.20
CA THR A 137 -12.13 -12.56 6.12
C THR A 137 -11.29 -12.87 7.36
N GLU A 138 -11.83 -13.71 8.27
CA GLU A 138 -11.06 -14.20 9.41
C GLU A 138 -9.76 -14.92 9.01
N GLU A 139 -9.75 -15.60 7.89
CA GLU A 139 -8.67 -16.49 7.48
C GLU A 139 -7.83 -15.94 6.32
N THR A 140 -8.45 -15.16 5.43
CA THR A 140 -7.83 -14.79 4.15
C THR A 140 -7.90 -13.30 3.86
N ALA A 141 -6.90 -12.81 3.14
CA ALA A 141 -6.91 -11.54 2.44
C ALA A 141 -6.76 -11.84 0.94
N THR A 142 -7.68 -11.37 0.14
CA THR A 142 -7.72 -11.71 -1.30
C THR A 142 -7.95 -10.47 -2.13
N TRP A 143 -7.16 -10.31 -3.18
CA TRP A 143 -7.35 -9.32 -4.21
C TRP A 143 -7.89 -9.97 -5.49
N THR A 144 -8.90 -9.35 -6.09
CA THR A 144 -9.37 -9.66 -7.44
C THR A 144 -9.09 -8.47 -8.32
N LEU A 145 -8.08 -8.57 -9.17
CA LEU A 145 -7.69 -7.48 -10.05
C LEU A 145 -8.70 -7.27 -11.16
N CYS A 146 -8.94 -6.01 -11.51
CA CYS A 146 -9.68 -5.65 -12.72
C CYS A 146 -8.90 -6.08 -13.96
N GLU A 147 -9.61 -6.40 -15.05
CA GLU A 147 -8.98 -6.66 -16.34
C GLU A 147 -8.23 -5.40 -16.81
N ARG A 148 -6.98 -5.60 -17.22
CA ARG A 148 -6.16 -4.53 -17.78
C ARG A 148 -6.61 -4.21 -19.19
N THR A 149 -6.78 -2.93 -19.48
CA THR A 149 -7.06 -2.47 -20.85
C THR A 149 -5.79 -1.95 -21.50
N VAL A 150 -5.71 -2.00 -22.83
CA VAL A 150 -4.57 -1.46 -23.59
C VAL A 150 -4.40 0.06 -23.39
N ALA A 151 -5.44 0.74 -22.93
CA ALA A 151 -5.41 2.19 -22.59
C ALA A 151 -4.66 2.49 -21.30
N ASP A 152 -4.27 1.49 -20.52
CA ASP A 152 -3.59 1.65 -19.23
C ASP A 152 -2.06 1.75 -19.34
N ASP A 153 -1.55 2.09 -20.52
CA ASP A 153 -0.13 2.30 -20.75
C ASP A 153 0.37 3.55 -20.00
N GLY A 154 1.45 3.37 -19.26
CA GLY A 154 2.12 4.46 -18.55
C GLY A 154 1.40 4.97 -17.31
N ILE A 155 0.78 4.07 -16.57
CA ILE A 155 0.00 4.36 -15.35
C ILE A 155 0.84 5.12 -14.31
N PHE A 156 2.06 4.67 -14.08
CA PHE A 156 3.02 5.32 -13.20
C PHE A 156 4.07 5.98 -14.07
N ALA A 157 4.06 7.31 -14.13
CA ALA A 157 4.92 8.05 -15.06
C ALA A 157 5.55 9.29 -14.41
N VAL A 158 6.74 9.61 -14.87
CA VAL A 158 7.45 10.86 -14.57
C VAL A 158 8.13 11.37 -15.84
N SER A 159 8.35 12.69 -15.95
CA SER A 159 9.08 13.33 -17.03
C SER A 159 9.97 14.45 -16.50
N ASP A 160 10.92 14.88 -17.33
CA ASP A 160 11.75 16.07 -17.12
C ASP A 160 12.57 16.06 -15.81
N LEU A 161 13.16 14.91 -15.47
CA LEU A 161 14.03 14.74 -14.31
C LEU A 161 15.51 14.71 -14.74
N SER A 162 16.33 15.63 -14.21
CA SER A 162 17.79 15.60 -14.41
C SER A 162 18.49 14.83 -13.32
N VAL A 163 19.41 13.94 -13.70
CA VAL A 163 20.21 13.11 -12.79
C VAL A 163 21.68 13.32 -13.07
N GLY A 164 22.41 13.79 -12.07
CA GLY A 164 23.84 14.10 -12.17
C GLY A 164 24.69 12.85 -12.48
N ALA A 165 25.91 13.09 -12.94
CA ALA A 165 26.87 12.02 -13.22
C ALA A 165 27.24 11.27 -11.95
N SER A 166 27.07 9.96 -11.94
CA SER A 166 27.31 9.07 -10.80
C SER A 166 26.33 9.21 -9.62
N ASP A 167 25.21 9.86 -9.85
CA ASP A 167 24.14 9.99 -8.86
C ASP A 167 23.14 8.84 -8.91
N VAL A 168 22.36 8.75 -7.85
CA VAL A 168 21.17 7.90 -7.74
C VAL A 168 19.99 8.80 -7.48
N ALA A 169 18.96 8.71 -8.30
CA ALA A 169 17.73 9.48 -8.14
C ALA A 169 16.52 8.55 -8.09
N ASP A 170 15.54 8.89 -7.24
CA ASP A 170 14.24 8.25 -7.27
C ASP A 170 13.45 8.80 -8.48
N LEU A 171 12.89 7.89 -9.27
CA LEU A 171 12.11 8.23 -10.47
C LEU A 171 10.66 8.57 -10.12
N LEU A 172 10.12 7.87 -9.15
CA LEU A 172 8.76 8.05 -8.63
C LEU A 172 8.81 8.06 -7.11
N GLY A 173 7.85 8.72 -6.47
CA GLY A 173 7.52 8.45 -5.08
C GLY A 173 7.05 7.02 -4.89
N ASP A 174 6.59 6.69 -3.70
CA ASP A 174 6.08 5.35 -3.41
C ASP A 174 4.91 5.01 -4.33
N VAL A 175 5.01 3.84 -4.95
CA VAL A 175 3.98 3.25 -5.79
C VAL A 175 3.44 2.04 -5.04
N LEU A 176 2.15 2.08 -4.69
CA LEU A 176 1.47 0.98 -4.02
C LEU A 176 0.62 0.23 -5.05
N VAL A 177 0.71 -1.08 -5.07
CA VAL A 177 -0.06 -1.90 -6.01
C VAL A 177 -0.67 -3.10 -5.31
N PRO A 178 -1.85 -3.57 -5.75
CA PRO A 178 -2.38 -4.85 -5.30
C PRO A 178 -1.38 -5.99 -5.55
N PRO A 179 -1.27 -6.95 -4.63
CA PRO A 179 -0.46 -8.15 -4.84
C PRO A 179 -0.86 -8.87 -6.11
N GLN A 180 0.13 -9.30 -6.90
CA GLN A 180 -0.12 -9.95 -8.17
C GLN A 180 1.03 -10.84 -8.62
N THR A 181 0.69 -11.90 -9.33
CA THR A 181 1.67 -12.75 -10.04
C THR A 181 2.13 -12.00 -11.30
N LEU A 182 3.43 -12.07 -11.55
CA LEU A 182 4.05 -11.53 -12.75
C LEU A 182 4.24 -12.69 -13.72
N GLU A 183 3.33 -12.82 -14.68
CA GLU A 183 3.36 -13.90 -15.67
C GLU A 183 4.58 -13.80 -16.59
N GLU A 184 5.03 -14.89 -17.17
CA GLU A 184 6.15 -14.89 -18.13
C GLU A 184 5.82 -14.09 -19.40
N THR A 185 4.59 -14.18 -19.83
CA THR A 185 4.07 -13.43 -20.99
C THR A 185 3.17 -12.31 -20.49
N GLY A 186 3.49 -11.07 -20.87
CA GLY A 186 2.72 -9.89 -20.45
C GLY A 186 3.01 -9.43 -19.02
N ALA A 187 4.19 -9.78 -18.50
CA ALA A 187 4.67 -9.17 -17.24
C ALA A 187 4.70 -7.64 -17.35
N PRO A 188 4.50 -6.92 -16.24
CA PRO A 188 4.73 -5.50 -16.20
C PRO A 188 6.13 -5.13 -16.71
N GLU A 189 6.19 -4.07 -17.50
CA GLU A 189 7.43 -3.58 -18.11
C GLU A 189 7.62 -2.11 -17.80
N LEU A 190 8.83 -1.72 -17.44
CA LEU A 190 9.22 -0.31 -17.40
C LEU A 190 9.75 0.14 -18.76
N THR A 191 9.47 1.38 -19.12
CA THR A 191 10.07 2.05 -20.27
C THR A 191 10.67 3.37 -19.80
N LEU A 192 11.95 3.58 -20.12
CA LEU A 192 12.69 4.80 -19.82
C LEU A 192 13.18 5.43 -21.10
N VAL A 193 12.85 6.70 -21.32
CA VAL A 193 13.40 7.55 -22.40
C VAL A 193 14.28 8.60 -21.76
N TYR A 194 15.52 8.71 -22.22
CA TYR A 194 16.51 9.63 -21.65
C TYR A 194 17.42 10.23 -22.70
N ARG A 195 18.08 11.35 -22.35
CA ARG A 195 19.13 12.00 -23.11
C ARG A 195 20.43 12.01 -22.31
N LEU A 196 21.56 11.92 -22.98
CA LEU A 196 22.88 12.05 -22.34
C LEU A 196 23.36 13.50 -22.48
N ALA A 197 23.91 14.08 -21.42
CA ALA A 197 24.49 15.41 -21.47
C ALA A 197 25.59 15.49 -22.55
N GLY A 198 25.55 16.57 -23.34
CA GLY A 198 26.46 16.81 -24.45
C GLY A 198 26.05 16.18 -25.79
N GLU A 199 24.96 15.42 -25.84
CA GLU A 199 24.36 14.98 -27.10
C GLU A 199 23.41 16.05 -27.67
N PRO A 200 23.21 16.10 -29.00
CA PRO A 200 22.20 16.98 -29.61
C PRO A 200 20.79 16.68 -29.00
N GLU A 201 20.02 17.72 -28.75
CA GLU A 201 18.69 17.64 -28.13
C GLU A 201 17.69 16.72 -28.90
N ALA A 202 17.94 16.53 -30.19
CA ALA A 202 17.14 15.63 -31.02
C ALA A 202 17.42 14.13 -30.79
N ILE A 203 18.48 13.79 -30.03
CA ILE A 203 18.85 12.40 -29.76
C ILE A 203 18.29 12.01 -28.41
N SER A 204 17.46 10.96 -28.42
CA SER A 204 16.98 10.32 -27.21
C SER A 204 17.20 8.80 -27.27
N HIS A 205 17.43 8.21 -26.12
CA HIS A 205 17.63 6.78 -25.95
C HIS A 205 16.40 6.19 -25.28
N THR A 206 15.93 5.04 -25.76
CA THR A 206 14.83 4.32 -25.14
C THR A 206 15.32 2.96 -24.67
N VAL A 207 15.00 2.61 -23.43
CA VAL A 207 15.27 1.29 -22.86
C VAL A 207 14.02 0.78 -22.18
N SER A 208 13.80 -0.52 -22.29
CA SER A 208 12.71 -1.22 -21.61
C SER A 208 13.24 -2.43 -20.84
N ALA A 209 12.59 -2.74 -19.74
CA ALA A 209 12.90 -3.94 -18.97
C ALA A 209 11.65 -4.51 -18.30
N SER A 210 11.54 -5.83 -18.31
CA SER A 210 10.51 -6.53 -17.56
C SER A 210 10.74 -6.37 -16.05
N LEU A 211 9.68 -6.11 -15.30
CA LEU A 211 9.72 -6.08 -13.84
C LEU A 211 9.68 -7.49 -13.23
N ARG A 212 9.35 -8.50 -14.04
CA ARG A 212 9.56 -9.90 -13.66
C ARG A 212 11.02 -10.26 -13.85
N THR A 213 11.63 -10.79 -12.81
CA THR A 213 13.00 -11.32 -12.81
C THR A 213 13.02 -12.75 -12.30
N SER A 214 14.16 -13.41 -12.33
CA SER A 214 14.31 -14.74 -11.73
C SER A 214 14.06 -14.78 -10.22
N SER A 215 14.23 -13.62 -9.54
CA SER A 215 14.01 -13.47 -8.09
C SER A 215 12.65 -12.83 -7.75
N VAL A 216 11.97 -12.23 -8.71
CA VAL A 216 10.68 -11.57 -8.53
C VAL A 216 9.69 -12.11 -9.56
N THR A 217 8.89 -13.09 -9.15
CA THR A 217 7.83 -13.69 -9.96
C THR A 217 6.44 -13.24 -9.51
N GLN A 218 6.36 -12.50 -8.42
CA GLN A 218 5.14 -11.93 -7.86
C GLN A 218 5.47 -10.73 -6.99
N TRP A 219 4.53 -9.80 -6.88
CA TRP A 219 4.50 -8.80 -5.84
C TRP A 219 3.56 -9.26 -4.74
N GLN A 220 4.03 -9.24 -3.49
CA GLN A 220 3.30 -9.73 -2.33
C GLN A 220 2.92 -8.58 -1.41
N ALA A 221 1.77 -8.67 -0.75
CA ALA A 221 1.37 -7.75 0.30
C ALA A 221 2.44 -7.65 1.39
N GLY A 222 2.67 -6.46 1.91
CA GLY A 222 3.65 -6.22 2.97
C GLY A 222 5.11 -6.39 2.54
N GLN A 223 5.40 -6.39 1.23
CA GLN A 223 6.75 -6.42 0.70
C GLN A 223 7.07 -5.15 -0.10
N SER A 224 8.30 -4.68 0.02
CA SER A 224 8.84 -3.56 -0.75
C SER A 224 9.85 -4.07 -1.77
N TYR A 225 9.67 -3.64 -3.03
CA TYR A 225 10.49 -3.99 -4.18
C TYR A 225 11.15 -2.72 -4.72
N ALA A 226 12.46 -2.56 -4.48
CA ALA A 226 13.23 -1.44 -4.99
C ALA A 226 13.95 -1.85 -6.29
N TYR A 227 13.47 -1.35 -7.42
CA TYR A 227 14.05 -1.53 -8.74
C TYR A 227 15.05 -0.42 -9.02
N THR A 228 16.31 -0.79 -9.27
CA THR A 228 17.38 0.15 -9.62
C THR A 228 17.79 -0.08 -11.06
N LEU A 229 17.68 0.97 -11.86
CA LEU A 229 18.07 1.03 -13.26
C LEU A 229 19.50 1.59 -13.36
N ASP A 230 20.46 0.73 -13.60
CA ASP A 230 21.86 1.14 -13.85
C ASP A 230 22.03 1.51 -15.33
N LEU A 231 22.11 2.81 -15.61
CA LEU A 231 22.36 3.32 -16.95
C LEU A 231 23.87 3.35 -17.23
N ARG A 232 24.33 2.36 -17.95
CA ARG A 232 25.71 2.33 -18.50
C ARG A 232 25.66 2.71 -19.95
N THR A 233 26.76 3.21 -20.50
CA THR A 233 26.86 3.58 -21.92
C THR A 233 26.33 2.46 -22.82
N GLY A 234 25.12 2.63 -23.35
CA GLY A 234 24.47 1.68 -24.27
C GLY A 234 23.85 0.43 -23.63
N THR A 235 23.81 0.32 -22.29
CA THR A 235 23.26 -0.86 -21.63
C THR A 235 22.48 -0.47 -20.36
N LEU A 236 21.29 -1.05 -20.20
CA LEU A 236 20.53 -0.99 -18.96
C LEU A 236 20.72 -2.29 -18.16
N VAL A 237 21.07 -2.17 -16.90
CA VAL A 237 21.05 -3.29 -15.95
C VAL A 237 19.98 -3.00 -14.90
N LEU A 238 18.98 -3.87 -14.82
CA LEU A 238 17.95 -3.79 -13.80
C LEU A 238 18.33 -4.71 -12.62
N THR A 239 18.37 -4.14 -11.43
CA THR A 239 18.51 -4.89 -10.18
C THR A 239 17.31 -4.64 -9.29
N VAL A 240 16.92 -5.63 -8.49
CA VAL A 240 15.82 -5.49 -7.55
C VAL A 240 16.25 -5.91 -6.16
N THR A 241 15.89 -5.12 -5.15
CA THR A 241 16.06 -5.45 -3.74
C THR A 241 14.66 -5.64 -3.13
N ILE A 242 14.46 -6.79 -2.49
CA ILE A 242 13.20 -7.13 -1.81
C ILE A 242 13.43 -7.01 -0.30
N ARG A 243 12.54 -6.35 0.40
CA ARG A 243 12.55 -6.23 1.87
C ARG A 243 11.12 -6.34 2.40
N PRO A 244 10.92 -6.89 3.61
CA PRO A 244 9.65 -6.71 4.31
C PRO A 244 9.35 -5.20 4.38
N TRP A 245 8.13 -4.83 4.07
CA TRP A 245 7.67 -3.47 4.27
C TRP A 245 7.20 -3.36 5.72
N ILE A 246 8.12 -2.95 6.57
CA ILE A 246 7.89 -2.73 7.99
C ILE A 246 7.94 -1.23 8.17
N GLU A 247 6.82 -0.63 8.51
CA GLU A 247 6.83 0.66 9.17
C GLU A 247 7.16 0.43 10.64
N GLU A 248 7.89 1.36 11.27
CA GLU A 248 8.20 1.28 12.69
C GLU A 248 6.88 1.12 13.47
N ASP A 249 6.83 0.11 14.33
CA ASP A 249 5.65 -0.34 15.05
C ASP A 249 4.86 0.82 15.66
N ALA A 250 3.78 1.23 15.00
CA ALA A 250 2.74 2.01 15.65
C ALA A 250 1.94 1.04 16.53
N GLU A 251 2.39 0.78 17.73
CA GLU A 251 1.62 0.11 18.76
C GLU A 251 0.48 1.04 19.17
N VAL A 252 -0.72 0.74 18.71
CA VAL A 252 -1.93 1.41 19.19
C VAL A 252 -2.30 0.79 20.54
N ASP A 253 -1.82 1.43 21.60
CA ASP A 253 -2.11 1.05 22.97
C ASP A 253 -3.52 1.55 23.34
N TRP A 254 -4.49 0.68 23.40
CA TRP A 254 -5.88 1.02 23.75
C TRP A 254 -6.03 1.21 25.24
N LYS A 255 -6.15 2.46 25.71
CA LYS A 255 -6.49 2.78 27.10
C LYS A 255 -7.84 3.49 27.16
N PRO A 256 -8.77 3.10 28.05
CA PRO A 256 -9.95 3.91 28.31
C PRO A 256 -9.51 5.23 28.96
N SER A 257 -9.63 6.37 28.24
CA SER A 257 -9.26 7.69 28.75
C SER A 257 -10.33 8.74 28.51
N THR A 258 -10.34 9.74 29.39
CA THR A 258 -11.18 10.92 29.43
C THR A 258 -11.02 11.77 28.14
N PRO A 259 -12.07 12.44 27.65
CA PRO A 259 -12.06 13.08 26.33
C PRO A 259 -11.17 14.33 26.29
N ALA A 260 -10.29 14.42 25.30
CA ALA A 260 -9.62 15.63 24.91
C ALA A 260 -9.77 15.84 23.39
N GLY A 261 -10.16 17.05 23.03
CA GLY A 261 -10.63 17.40 21.71
C GLY A 261 -9.55 17.66 20.65
N THR A 262 -10.04 17.79 19.44
CA THR A 262 -9.49 18.25 18.17
C THR A 262 -8.74 17.22 17.33
N ALA A 263 -9.35 17.00 16.16
CA ALA A 263 -8.99 16.02 15.13
C ALA A 263 -7.62 16.31 14.49
N ASP A 264 -6.81 15.29 14.39
CA ASP A 264 -5.75 15.18 13.40
C ASP A 264 -6.08 14.01 12.45
N ARG A 265 -5.62 14.09 11.19
CA ARG A 265 -6.16 13.34 10.04
C ARG A 265 -5.81 11.85 9.95
N ASN A 266 -5.39 11.22 11.01
CA ASN A 266 -5.14 9.78 11.08
C ASN A 266 -6.29 9.08 11.81
N GLN A 267 -7.39 8.85 11.11
CA GLN A 267 -8.54 8.12 11.65
C GLN A 267 -8.47 6.66 11.21
N PHE A 268 -8.57 5.75 12.18
CA PHE A 268 -8.77 4.33 11.96
C PHE A 268 -10.24 3.98 12.16
N MET A 269 -10.74 3.03 11.39
CA MET A 269 -12.05 2.43 11.65
C MET A 269 -11.82 1.07 12.32
N ALA A 270 -12.25 0.93 13.57
CA ALA A 270 -12.37 -0.38 14.21
C ALA A 270 -13.83 -0.88 14.06
N ILE A 271 -13.98 -2.15 13.77
CA ILE A 271 -15.26 -2.81 13.48
C ILE A 271 -15.48 -3.92 14.47
#